data_68be485f575c13cb1e5e2cd9ec3af8cd
#
_entry.id   68be485f575c13cb1e5e2cd9ec3af8cd
#
_cell.length_a   1.000
_cell.length_b   1.000
_cell.length_c   1.000
_cell.angle_alpha   90.00
_cell.angle_beta   90.00
_cell.angle_gamma   90.00
#
_symmetry.space_group_name_H-M   'P 1'
#
loop_
_entity.id
_entity.type
_entity.pdbx_description
1 polymer ?
#
loop_
_entity_poly.entity_id
_entity_poly.type
_entity_poly.pdbx_seq_one_letter_code
_entity_poly.pdbx_strand_id
1 'polypeptide(L)'
;MDEQTTTSGNGARPVRNNLGAHFACVSLNQWMALTPPELVRAHLNLDQQTLAALRKDKPIIIASQQQYPKRKPLPEWPEKTIAVLSTQNEEVHAIPITAPLRIGDRQILLRLKRCRESLARLREHPKVALTIFAKDNLAFTARGPARVVQEPILGAPMFAAIAIDVENIDDHRQRDLVVDSGVSLDWTNERTQRFVQQHLNALREVAASGE
;
A
#
# COMPACT_ATOMS: atom_id res chain seq x y z
N MET A 1 7.35 64.96 -20.79
CA MET A 1 6.87 64.82 -22.17
C MET A 1 7.68 63.69 -22.76
N ASP A 2 7.23 62.46 -22.98
CA ASP A 2 5.95 61.92 -23.35
C ASP A 2 5.83 60.48 -22.80
N GLU A 3 4.75 60.21 -22.29
CA GLU A 3 3.72 59.16 -22.48
C GLU A 3 4.21 57.77 -22.91
N GLN A 4 4.11 56.96 -22.06
CA GLN A 4 3.56 55.64 -21.74
C GLN A 4 2.62 55.04 -22.77
N THR A 5 2.80 53.82 -23.08
CA THR A 5 1.71 52.93 -23.45
C THR A 5 1.95 51.53 -22.87
N THR A 6 1.13 51.19 -21.89
CA THR A 6 0.96 49.86 -21.32
C THR A 6 0.14 48.99 -22.23
N THR A 7 0.61 47.82 -22.60
CA THR A 7 -0.22 46.75 -23.17
C THR A 7 -0.25 45.56 -22.22
N SER A 8 -1.41 45.41 -21.58
CA SER A 8 -1.82 44.29 -20.78
C SER A 8 -2.00 43.06 -21.69
N GLY A 9 -1.11 42.10 -21.59
CA GLY A 9 -1.24 40.81 -22.22
C GLY A 9 -1.89 39.81 -21.26
N ASN A 10 -3.21 39.63 -21.40
CA ASN A 10 -3.94 38.53 -20.76
C ASN A 10 -3.48 37.19 -21.34
N GLY A 11 -2.46 36.60 -20.74
CA GLY A 11 -2.06 35.23 -20.95
C GLY A 11 -3.00 34.28 -20.22
N ALA A 12 -4.06 33.83 -20.88
CA ALA A 12 -4.87 32.73 -20.39
C ALA A 12 -3.99 31.50 -20.19
N ARG A 13 -3.75 31.12 -18.94
CA ARG A 13 -3.10 29.85 -18.61
C ARG A 13 -4.00 28.70 -19.07
N PRO A 14 -3.48 27.69 -19.76
CA PRO A 14 -4.28 26.52 -20.11
C PRO A 14 -4.73 25.86 -18.83
N VAL A 15 -6.04 25.73 -18.66
CA VAL A 15 -6.66 24.90 -17.63
C VAL A 15 -6.23 23.46 -17.91
N ARG A 16 -5.30 22.93 -17.12
CA ARG A 16 -5.00 21.51 -17.11
C ARG A 16 -6.25 20.79 -16.59
N ASN A 17 -6.95 20.14 -17.47
CA ASN A 17 -8.04 19.23 -17.11
C ASN A 17 -7.44 18.08 -16.30
N ASN A 18 -7.57 18.14 -14.98
CA ASN A 18 -7.26 17.06 -14.04
C ASN A 18 -8.36 15.97 -14.10
N LEU A 19 -8.71 15.51 -15.28
CA LEU A 19 -9.70 14.43 -15.46
C LEU A 19 -9.14 13.04 -15.12
N GLY A 20 -7.83 12.90 -14.97
CA GLY A 20 -7.19 11.61 -14.71
C GLY A 20 -7.23 11.13 -13.25
N ALA A 21 -7.42 12.01 -12.27
CA ALA A 21 -7.28 11.66 -10.85
C ALA A 21 -8.59 11.28 -10.15
N HIS A 22 -9.75 11.57 -10.73
CA HIS A 22 -11.06 11.34 -10.11
C HIS A 22 -11.76 10.04 -10.54
N PHE A 23 -11.26 9.32 -11.53
CA PHE A 23 -11.93 8.11 -12.04
C PHE A 23 -11.75 6.87 -11.16
N ALA A 24 -10.84 6.87 -10.19
CA ALA A 24 -10.59 5.71 -9.33
C ALA A 24 -11.71 5.42 -8.31
N CYS A 25 -12.65 6.35 -8.08
CA CYS A 25 -13.69 6.23 -7.07
C CYS A 25 -15.13 6.19 -7.62
N VAL A 26 -15.32 6.31 -8.92
CA VAL A 26 -16.64 6.28 -9.54
C VAL A 26 -16.94 4.86 -10.00
N SER A 27 -18.07 4.29 -9.61
CA SER A 27 -18.47 2.97 -10.09
C SER A 27 -18.63 3.00 -11.62
N LEU A 28 -18.40 1.86 -12.28
CA LEU A 28 -18.55 1.76 -13.75
C LEU A 28 -19.90 2.30 -14.22
N ASN A 29 -20.97 2.06 -13.47
CA ASN A 29 -22.32 2.55 -13.77
C ASN A 29 -22.44 4.07 -13.66
N GLN A 30 -21.81 4.68 -12.65
CA GLN A 30 -21.77 6.14 -12.51
C GLN A 30 -20.93 6.77 -13.63
N TRP A 31 -19.80 6.17 -13.96
CA TRP A 31 -18.97 6.64 -15.06
C TRP A 31 -19.71 6.55 -16.40
N MET A 32 -20.39 5.43 -16.68
CA MET A 32 -21.20 5.26 -17.90
C MET A 32 -22.38 6.23 -17.97
N ALA A 33 -22.98 6.60 -16.83
CA ALA A 33 -24.09 7.57 -16.78
C ALA A 33 -23.63 9.02 -17.03
N LEU A 34 -22.40 9.36 -16.65
CA LEU A 34 -21.83 10.71 -16.75
C LEU A 34 -20.98 10.92 -18.02
N THR A 35 -20.67 9.85 -18.75
CA THR A 35 -19.78 9.91 -19.91
C THR A 35 -20.59 9.82 -21.21
N PRO A 36 -20.30 10.65 -22.23
CA PRO A 36 -20.93 10.53 -23.53
C PRO A 36 -20.77 9.14 -24.14
N PRO A 37 -21.82 8.62 -24.84
CA PRO A 37 -21.82 7.25 -25.38
C PRO A 37 -20.61 6.91 -26.26
N GLU A 38 -20.14 7.89 -27.01
CA GLU A 38 -19.01 7.74 -27.93
C GLU A 38 -17.70 7.46 -27.17
N LEU A 39 -17.50 8.14 -26.04
CA LEU A 39 -16.31 7.96 -25.19
C LEU A 39 -16.36 6.65 -24.43
N VAL A 40 -17.55 6.24 -23.94
CA VAL A 40 -17.71 4.92 -23.29
C VAL A 40 -17.39 3.81 -24.29
N ARG A 41 -17.88 3.94 -25.53
CA ARG A 41 -17.63 2.98 -26.60
C ARG A 41 -16.16 2.87 -26.96
N ALA A 42 -15.48 4.00 -27.10
CA ALA A 42 -14.05 4.03 -27.43
C ALA A 42 -13.19 3.40 -26.34
N HIS A 43 -13.55 3.59 -25.07
CA HIS A 43 -12.77 3.05 -23.94
C HIS A 43 -12.98 1.56 -23.70
N LEU A 44 -14.22 1.08 -23.89
CA LEU A 44 -14.55 -0.32 -23.59
C LEU A 44 -14.57 -1.21 -24.82
N ASN A 45 -14.29 -0.66 -26.00
CA ASN A 45 -14.31 -1.38 -27.28
C ASN A 45 -15.61 -2.18 -27.50
N LEU A 46 -16.76 -1.60 -27.09
CA LEU A 46 -18.07 -2.25 -27.14
C LEU A 46 -18.79 -1.92 -28.46
N ASP A 47 -19.49 -2.90 -29.00
CA ASP A 47 -20.41 -2.67 -30.11
C ASP A 47 -21.66 -1.91 -29.65
N GLN A 48 -22.43 -1.41 -30.62
CA GLN A 48 -23.57 -0.55 -30.35
C GLN A 48 -24.75 -1.30 -29.69
N GLN A 49 -24.87 -2.60 -29.92
CA GLN A 49 -25.91 -3.45 -29.32
C GLN A 49 -25.64 -3.73 -27.87
N THR A 50 -24.37 -4.03 -27.55
CA THR A 50 -23.89 -4.26 -26.18
C THR A 50 -24.03 -3.00 -25.32
N LEU A 51 -23.72 -1.82 -25.89
CA LEU A 51 -23.90 -0.54 -25.19
C LEU A 51 -25.37 -0.22 -24.91
N ALA A 52 -26.25 -0.53 -25.84
CA ALA A 52 -27.70 -0.36 -25.67
C ALA A 52 -28.30 -1.35 -24.66
N ALA A 53 -27.76 -2.58 -24.60
CA ALA A 53 -28.16 -3.58 -23.61
C ALA A 53 -27.73 -3.19 -22.19
N LEU A 54 -26.55 -2.59 -22.04
CA LEU A 54 -26.03 -2.10 -20.76
C LEU A 54 -26.81 -0.88 -20.23
N ARG A 55 -27.52 -0.14 -21.10
CA ARG A 55 -28.34 1.05 -20.75
C ARG A 55 -29.80 0.75 -20.50
N LYS A 56 -30.31 -0.40 -20.91
CA LYS A 56 -31.65 -0.84 -20.61
C LYS A 56 -31.78 -1.32 -19.18
N ASP A 57 -32.22 -0.42 -18.34
CA ASP A 57 -32.78 -0.53 -17.00
C ASP A 57 -33.14 -1.92 -16.46
N LYS A 58 -32.17 -2.74 -16.26
CA LYS A 58 -32.17 -3.54 -15.05
C LYS A 58 -30.93 -3.06 -14.31
N PRO A 59 -31.04 -2.70 -12.99
CA PRO A 59 -29.86 -2.61 -12.21
C PRO A 59 -29.14 -3.92 -12.49
N ILE A 60 -27.98 -3.86 -13.15
CA ILE A 60 -27.03 -4.94 -13.05
C ILE A 60 -26.73 -4.93 -11.57
N ILE A 61 -27.56 -5.64 -10.81
CA ILE A 61 -27.12 -6.21 -9.57
C ILE A 61 -25.99 -7.08 -10.05
N ILE A 62 -24.80 -6.47 -10.20
CA ILE A 62 -23.60 -7.18 -9.90
C ILE A 62 -23.90 -7.59 -8.48
N ALA A 63 -24.55 -8.76 -8.37
CA ALA A 63 -24.55 -9.48 -7.14
C ALA A 63 -23.07 -9.60 -6.84
N SER A 64 -22.59 -8.62 -6.13
CA SER A 64 -21.44 -8.76 -5.29
C SER A 64 -21.86 -9.76 -4.20
N GLN A 65 -22.22 -10.97 -4.59
CA GLN A 65 -21.65 -12.10 -3.94
C GLN A 65 -20.14 -11.94 -4.20
N GLN A 66 -19.57 -10.87 -3.65
CA GLN A 66 -18.28 -10.99 -3.05
C GLN A 66 -18.44 -12.12 -2.00
N GLN A 67 -18.48 -13.36 -2.50
CA GLN A 67 -17.72 -14.37 -1.81
C GLN A 67 -16.38 -13.71 -1.65
N TYR A 68 -16.15 -13.12 -0.46
CA TYR A 68 -14.84 -12.63 -0.08
C TYR A 68 -13.90 -13.78 -0.39
N PRO A 69 -13.04 -13.70 -1.43
CA PRO A 69 -12.23 -14.83 -1.85
C PRO A 69 -11.52 -15.25 -0.58
N LYS A 70 -11.51 -16.56 -0.29
CA LYS A 70 -10.82 -17.13 0.88
C LYS A 70 -9.57 -16.31 1.08
N ARG A 71 -9.49 -15.55 2.17
CA ARG A 71 -8.49 -14.49 2.37
C ARG A 71 -7.14 -15.07 2.00
N LYS A 72 -6.52 -14.57 0.93
CA LYS A 72 -5.26 -15.10 0.42
C LYS A 72 -4.25 -15.10 1.57
N PRO A 73 -3.49 -16.18 1.78
CA PRO A 73 -2.41 -16.21 2.75
C PRO A 73 -1.33 -15.19 2.35
N LEU A 74 -0.60 -14.69 3.32
CA LEU A 74 0.58 -13.87 3.06
C LEU A 74 1.58 -14.68 2.21
N PRO A 75 2.12 -14.11 1.13
CA PRO A 75 3.22 -14.74 0.41
C PRO A 75 4.48 -14.78 1.29
N GLU A 76 5.42 -15.60 0.93
CA GLU A 76 6.76 -15.61 1.54
C GLU A 76 7.65 -14.57 0.86
N TRP A 77 8.57 -13.99 1.61
CA TRP A 77 9.57 -13.05 1.09
C TRP A 77 10.95 -13.30 1.68
N PRO A 78 12.04 -12.86 1.00
CA PRO A 78 13.40 -13.05 1.51
C PRO A 78 13.64 -12.33 2.84
N GLU A 79 14.40 -12.92 3.74
CA GLU A 79 14.67 -12.40 5.09
C GLU A 79 15.24 -10.98 5.14
N LYS A 80 16.05 -10.60 4.15
CA LYS A 80 16.68 -9.26 4.08
C LYS A 80 15.84 -8.22 3.36
N THR A 81 14.57 -8.51 3.09
CA THR A 81 13.67 -7.59 2.39
C THR A 81 13.46 -6.31 3.20
N ILE A 82 13.46 -5.18 2.51
CA ILE A 82 12.97 -3.91 3.04
C ILE A 82 11.52 -3.75 2.61
N ALA A 83 10.66 -3.49 3.58
CA ALA A 83 9.28 -3.11 3.36
C ALA A 83 9.06 -1.62 3.63
N VAL A 84 7.99 -1.05 3.14
CA VAL A 84 7.56 0.30 3.48
C VAL A 84 6.31 0.23 4.35
N LEU A 85 6.43 0.69 5.58
CA LEU A 85 5.30 0.84 6.50
C LEU A 85 4.71 2.23 6.34
N SER A 86 3.45 2.29 5.95
CA SER A 86 2.67 3.51 5.91
C SER A 86 1.71 3.57 7.10
N THR A 87 1.77 4.68 7.83
CA THR A 87 0.88 5.00 8.94
C THR A 87 0.08 6.24 8.58
N GLN A 88 -1.12 6.36 9.10
CA GLN A 88 -2.00 7.49 8.87
C GLN A 88 -2.24 8.24 10.18
N ASN A 89 -2.17 9.55 10.10
CA ASN A 89 -2.66 10.53 11.06
C ASN A 89 -3.25 11.67 10.23
N GLU A 90 -3.11 12.93 10.62
CA GLU A 90 -3.43 14.08 9.77
C GLU A 90 -2.64 14.06 8.47
N GLU A 91 -1.38 13.58 8.52
CA GLU A 91 -0.50 13.41 7.37
C GLU A 91 -0.13 11.94 7.16
N VAL A 92 0.03 11.55 5.89
CA VAL A 92 0.56 10.23 5.54
C VAL A 92 2.05 10.18 5.86
N HIS A 93 2.46 9.16 6.60
CA HIS A 93 3.85 8.94 6.97
C HIS A 93 4.30 7.54 6.53
N ALA A 94 5.39 7.46 5.79
CA ALA A 94 5.95 6.21 5.29
C ALA A 94 7.41 6.06 5.72
N ILE A 95 7.75 4.88 6.26
CA ILE A 95 9.10 4.57 6.72
C ILE A 95 9.58 3.21 6.21
N PRO A 96 10.88 3.06 5.91
CA PRO A 96 11.44 1.76 5.61
C PRO A 96 11.51 0.88 6.87
N ILE A 97 11.08 -0.36 6.71
CA ILE A 97 11.15 -1.41 7.73
C ILE A 97 12.13 -2.47 7.25
N THR A 98 13.10 -2.75 8.10
CA THR A 98 14.13 -3.76 7.85
C THR A 98 13.64 -5.13 8.29
N ALA A 99 13.67 -6.10 7.39
CA ALA A 99 13.42 -7.50 7.64
C ALA A 99 12.15 -7.77 8.48
N PRO A 100 10.97 -7.42 7.99
CA PRO A 100 9.72 -7.83 8.63
C PRO A 100 9.61 -9.37 8.59
N LEU A 101 9.06 -9.97 9.64
CA LEU A 101 8.89 -11.42 9.76
C LEU A 101 7.45 -11.80 9.44
N ARG A 102 7.27 -12.82 8.60
CA ARG A 102 5.98 -13.46 8.37
C ARG A 102 5.69 -14.43 9.52
N ILE A 103 4.56 -14.29 10.17
CA ILE A 103 4.08 -15.18 11.21
C ILE A 103 2.80 -15.84 10.72
N GLY A 104 2.89 -17.11 10.35
CA GLY A 104 1.77 -17.81 9.75
C GLY A 104 1.23 -17.12 8.49
N ASP A 105 -0.06 -17.24 8.25
CA ASP A 105 -0.70 -16.82 7.01
C ASP A 105 -1.25 -15.38 7.04
N ARG A 106 -1.35 -14.78 8.22
CA ARG A 106 -2.11 -13.53 8.38
C ARG A 106 -1.47 -12.53 9.33
N GLN A 107 -0.25 -12.75 9.77
CA GLN A 107 0.39 -11.84 10.69
C GLN A 107 1.81 -11.50 10.25
N ILE A 108 2.17 -10.24 10.41
CA ILE A 108 3.52 -9.72 10.16
C ILE A 108 4.04 -9.14 11.46
N LEU A 109 5.22 -9.57 11.88
CA LEU A 109 5.91 -9.03 13.03
C LEU A 109 7.08 -8.16 12.58
N LEU A 110 7.19 -6.97 13.16
CA LEU A 110 8.26 -6.03 12.87
C LEU A 110 8.73 -5.33 14.16
N ARG A 111 9.89 -4.67 14.08
CA ARG A 111 10.41 -3.88 15.19
C ARG A 111 10.45 -2.39 14.83
N LEU A 112 10.01 -1.55 15.77
CA LEU A 112 10.15 -0.10 15.69
C LEU A 112 11.03 0.41 16.83
N LYS A 113 11.88 1.40 16.56
CA LYS A 113 12.60 2.09 17.63
C LYS A 113 11.62 2.82 18.52
N ARG A 114 11.74 2.64 19.84
CA ARG A 114 10.85 3.22 20.86
C ARG A 114 10.84 4.76 20.85
N CYS A 115 11.93 5.39 20.45
CA CYS A 115 12.08 6.84 20.37
C CYS A 115 11.55 7.45 19.05
N ARG A 116 10.97 6.65 18.15
CA ARG A 116 10.50 7.14 16.86
C ARG A 116 9.02 7.53 16.93
N GLU A 117 8.70 8.63 16.27
CA GLU A 117 7.34 9.13 16.10
C GLU A 117 6.38 8.09 15.48
N SER A 118 6.90 7.25 14.58
CA SER A 118 6.12 6.16 13.97
C SER A 118 5.47 5.23 14.99
N LEU A 119 6.10 4.99 16.15
CA LEU A 119 5.50 4.18 17.21
C LEU A 119 4.38 4.92 17.92
N ALA A 120 4.53 6.23 18.16
CA ALA A 120 3.48 7.05 18.76
C ALA A 120 2.25 7.10 17.82
N ARG A 121 2.48 7.39 16.54
CA ARG A 121 1.41 7.40 15.50
C ARG A 121 0.66 6.08 15.43
N LEU A 122 1.37 4.95 15.49
CA LEU A 122 0.76 3.62 15.43
C LEU A 122 -0.15 3.34 16.64
N ARG A 123 0.18 3.89 17.81
CA ARG A 123 -0.65 3.75 19.01
C ARG A 123 -1.97 4.53 18.93
N GLU A 124 -1.91 5.71 18.31
CA GLU A 124 -3.07 6.57 18.10
C GLU A 124 -3.93 6.07 16.94
N HIS A 125 -3.27 5.64 15.85
CA HIS A 125 -3.90 5.22 14.61
C HIS A 125 -3.36 3.84 14.19
N PRO A 126 -3.94 2.76 14.69
CA PRO A 126 -3.41 1.40 14.51
C PRO A 126 -3.53 0.86 13.08
N LYS A 127 -4.36 1.46 12.22
CA LYS A 127 -4.49 1.01 10.83
C LYS A 127 -3.25 1.37 10.03
N VAL A 128 -2.62 0.34 9.48
CA VAL A 128 -1.37 0.48 8.72
C VAL A 128 -1.44 -0.26 7.39
N ALA A 129 -0.52 0.11 6.50
CA ALA A 129 -0.24 -0.61 5.27
C ALA A 129 1.26 -0.92 5.20
N LEU A 130 1.61 -2.18 4.94
CA LEU A 130 2.97 -2.62 4.72
C LEU A 130 3.13 -3.08 3.27
N THR A 131 3.94 -2.35 2.50
CA THR A 131 4.20 -2.66 1.08
C THR A 131 5.53 -3.37 0.93
N ILE A 132 5.52 -4.46 0.17
CA ILE A 132 6.70 -5.28 -0.13
C ILE A 132 6.83 -5.43 -1.64
N PHE A 133 8.05 -5.13 -2.13
CA PHE A 133 8.52 -5.50 -3.46
C PHE A 133 9.75 -6.37 -3.31
N ALA A 134 9.74 -7.56 -3.89
CA ALA A 134 10.85 -8.49 -3.80
C ALA A 134 10.98 -9.31 -5.09
N LYS A 135 12.09 -10.05 -5.20
CA LYS A 135 12.29 -11.00 -6.30
C LYS A 135 11.14 -12.01 -6.41
N ASP A 136 11.10 -12.75 -7.49
CA ASP A 136 10.08 -13.77 -7.79
C ASP A 136 8.69 -13.15 -7.99
N ASN A 137 8.66 -11.95 -8.57
CA ASN A 137 7.45 -11.20 -8.88
C ASN A 137 6.58 -10.92 -7.64
N LEU A 138 7.19 -10.64 -6.50
CA LEU A 138 6.48 -10.22 -5.29
C LEU A 138 6.23 -8.73 -5.29
N ALA A 139 4.95 -8.36 -5.35
CA ALA A 139 4.48 -6.98 -5.28
C ALA A 139 3.13 -6.95 -4.57
N PHE A 140 3.09 -6.61 -3.30
CA PHE A 140 1.84 -6.56 -2.55
C PHE A 140 1.87 -5.54 -1.42
N THR A 141 0.67 -5.15 -0.98
CA THR A 141 0.47 -4.36 0.24
C THR A 141 -0.43 -5.14 1.19
N ALA A 142 0.08 -5.44 2.38
CA ALA A 142 -0.69 -5.99 3.48
C ALA A 142 -1.27 -4.86 4.33
N ARG A 143 -2.58 -4.88 4.58
CA ARG A 143 -3.29 -3.88 5.38
C ARG A 143 -4.00 -4.52 6.55
N GLY A 144 -3.95 -3.84 7.69
CA GLY A 144 -4.66 -4.26 8.90
C GLY A 144 -4.28 -3.43 10.12
N PRO A 145 -4.86 -3.73 11.28
CA PRO A 145 -4.48 -3.10 12.53
C PRO A 145 -3.11 -3.60 12.99
N ALA A 146 -2.32 -2.67 13.51
CA ALA A 146 -1.04 -2.95 14.15
C ALA A 146 -1.16 -2.74 15.66
N ARG A 147 -0.49 -3.57 16.42
CA ARG A 147 -0.46 -3.48 17.89
C ARG A 147 0.93 -3.73 18.44
N VAL A 148 1.25 -3.08 19.55
CA VAL A 148 2.48 -3.37 20.29
C VAL A 148 2.28 -4.70 21.02
N VAL A 149 3.13 -5.68 20.77
CA VAL A 149 3.07 -7.01 21.41
C VAL A 149 4.08 -7.14 22.55
N GLN A 150 5.22 -6.44 22.43
CA GLN A 150 6.20 -6.38 23.51
C GLN A 150 6.99 -5.06 23.47
N GLU A 151 7.16 -4.43 24.60
CA GLU A 151 7.97 -3.21 24.75
C GLU A 151 8.53 -3.07 26.17
N PRO A 152 9.83 -3.02 26.33
CA PRO A 152 10.87 -3.25 25.31
C PRO A 152 10.96 -4.73 24.89
N ILE A 153 11.56 -4.98 23.72
CA ILE A 153 11.92 -6.35 23.31
C ILE A 153 13.05 -6.84 24.23
N LEU A 154 12.87 -8.02 24.83
CA LEU A 154 13.92 -8.66 25.62
C LEU A 154 15.17 -8.94 24.71
N GLY A 155 16.34 -8.50 25.13
CA GLY A 155 17.57 -8.59 24.29
C GLY A 155 17.71 -7.46 23.24
N ALA A 156 16.70 -6.62 23.04
CA ALA A 156 16.74 -5.48 22.11
C ALA A 156 16.00 -4.24 22.68
N PRO A 157 16.44 -3.67 23.83
CA PRO A 157 15.63 -2.74 24.63
C PRO A 157 15.30 -1.40 23.95
N MET A 158 15.99 -1.06 22.87
CA MET A 158 15.68 0.14 22.08
C MET A 158 14.49 -0.02 21.13
N PHE A 159 13.94 -1.24 21.01
CA PHE A 159 12.85 -1.56 20.11
C PHE A 159 11.59 -2.02 20.83
N ALA A 160 10.45 -1.78 20.17
CA ALA A 160 9.18 -2.41 20.43
C ALA A 160 8.87 -3.41 19.31
N ALA A 161 8.27 -4.54 19.65
CA ALA A 161 7.73 -5.52 18.71
C ALA A 161 6.29 -5.14 18.36
N ILE A 162 6.02 -5.08 17.07
CA ILE A 162 4.74 -4.69 16.51
C ILE A 162 4.20 -5.85 15.68
N ALA A 163 3.00 -6.30 15.98
CA ALA A 163 2.27 -7.25 15.13
C ALA A 163 1.26 -6.49 14.26
N ILE A 164 1.24 -6.80 12.98
CA ILE A 164 0.20 -6.37 12.04
C ILE A 164 -0.69 -7.58 11.79
N ASP A 165 -1.95 -7.49 12.17
CA ASP A 165 -2.96 -8.52 11.91
C ASP A 165 -3.57 -8.24 10.53
N VAL A 166 -3.15 -9.01 9.51
CA VAL A 166 -3.44 -8.73 8.10
C VAL A 166 -4.88 -9.07 7.76
N GLU A 167 -5.67 -8.06 7.47
CA GLU A 167 -7.06 -8.18 7.03
C GLU A 167 -7.16 -8.31 5.51
N ASN A 168 -6.39 -7.49 4.79
CA ASN A 168 -6.42 -7.41 3.33
C ASN A 168 -5.03 -7.47 2.73
N ILE A 169 -4.93 -8.08 1.55
CA ILE A 169 -3.71 -8.12 0.75
C ILE A 169 -4.07 -7.61 -0.65
N ASP A 170 -3.49 -6.47 -1.01
CA ASP A 170 -3.60 -5.91 -2.34
C ASP A 170 -2.44 -6.44 -3.19
N ASP A 171 -2.76 -7.13 -4.24
CA ASP A 171 -1.79 -7.70 -5.19
C ASP A 171 -1.50 -6.65 -6.26
N HIS A 172 -0.25 -6.20 -6.36
CA HIS A 172 0.18 -5.17 -7.32
C HIS A 172 0.88 -5.75 -8.55
N ARG A 173 0.91 -7.08 -8.68
CA ARG A 173 1.48 -7.72 -9.86
C ARG A 173 0.68 -7.34 -11.10
N GLN A 174 1.39 -7.00 -12.16
CA GLN A 174 0.79 -6.70 -13.46
C GLN A 174 1.00 -7.88 -14.42
N ARG A 175 0.11 -7.99 -15.41
CA ARG A 175 0.16 -9.10 -16.36
C ARG A 175 1.44 -9.09 -17.22
N ASP A 176 1.86 -7.90 -17.62
CA ASP A 176 2.94 -7.69 -18.60
C ASP A 176 4.23 -7.16 -17.97
N LEU A 177 4.29 -7.05 -16.65
CA LEU A 177 5.45 -6.58 -15.90
C LEU A 177 5.81 -7.57 -14.79
N VAL A 178 7.10 -7.80 -14.62
CA VAL A 178 7.64 -8.67 -13.59
C VAL A 178 8.50 -7.87 -12.65
N VAL A 179 8.29 -8.02 -11.36
CA VAL A 179 9.20 -7.49 -10.34
C VAL A 179 10.38 -8.46 -10.24
N ASP A 180 11.48 -8.07 -10.86
CA ASP A 180 12.71 -8.88 -10.94
C ASP A 180 13.47 -8.88 -9.62
N SER A 181 13.56 -7.71 -8.97
CA SER A 181 14.27 -7.55 -7.70
C SER A 181 13.54 -6.57 -6.79
N GLY A 182 13.83 -6.65 -5.52
CA GLY A 182 13.39 -5.68 -4.51
C GLY A 182 14.58 -5.02 -3.84
N VAL A 183 14.28 -4.10 -2.92
CA VAL A 183 15.32 -3.52 -2.07
C VAL A 183 15.68 -4.52 -0.98
N SER A 184 16.95 -4.87 -0.91
CA SER A 184 17.52 -5.73 0.13
C SER A 184 18.62 -5.01 0.88
N LEU A 185 18.92 -5.50 2.07
CA LEU A 185 20.01 -5.00 2.90
C LEU A 185 21.29 -5.80 2.69
N ASP A 186 22.40 -5.11 2.78
CA ASP A 186 23.66 -5.72 3.07
C ASP A 186 24.37 -5.00 4.23
N TRP A 187 25.33 -5.68 4.83
CA TRP A 187 25.98 -5.21 6.05
C TRP A 187 27.25 -4.43 5.71
N THR A 188 27.43 -3.28 6.30
CA THR A 188 28.66 -2.51 6.14
C THR A 188 29.87 -3.15 6.83
N ASN A 189 29.60 -3.98 7.84
CA ASN A 189 30.64 -4.70 8.61
C ASN A 189 29.99 -5.79 9.48
N GLU A 190 30.81 -6.72 9.95
CA GLU A 190 30.38 -7.85 10.79
C GLU A 190 29.77 -7.43 12.15
N ARG A 191 30.22 -6.32 12.72
CA ARG A 191 29.64 -5.83 13.99
C ARG A 191 28.18 -5.44 13.80
N THR A 192 27.88 -4.72 12.74
CA THR A 192 26.52 -4.34 12.38
C THR A 192 25.67 -5.56 12.07
N GLN A 193 26.22 -6.53 11.33
CA GLN A 193 25.55 -7.79 11.06
C GLN A 193 25.14 -8.52 12.34
N ARG A 194 26.10 -8.75 13.24
CA ARG A 194 25.83 -9.41 14.53
C ARG A 194 24.80 -8.66 15.37
N PHE A 195 24.90 -7.35 15.44
CA PHE A 195 23.95 -6.51 16.16
C PHE A 195 22.53 -6.64 15.62
N VAL A 196 22.34 -6.55 14.30
CA VAL A 196 21.01 -6.67 13.70
C VAL A 196 20.49 -8.10 13.81
N GLN A 197 21.35 -9.12 13.63
CA GLN A 197 20.97 -10.52 13.79
C GLN A 197 20.48 -10.83 15.21
N GLN A 198 21.15 -10.29 16.23
CA GLN A 198 20.70 -10.42 17.63
C GLN A 198 19.29 -9.85 17.81
N HIS A 199 18.99 -8.67 17.24
CA HIS A 199 17.67 -8.07 17.34
C HIS A 199 16.60 -8.83 16.55
N LEU A 200 16.97 -9.46 15.42
CA LEU A 200 16.04 -10.30 14.67
C LEU A 200 15.73 -11.60 15.42
N ASN A 201 16.73 -12.18 16.07
CA ASN A 201 16.53 -13.36 16.91
C ASN A 201 15.60 -13.02 18.09
N ALA A 202 15.84 -11.91 18.77
CA ALA A 202 14.95 -11.44 19.85
C ALA A 202 13.51 -11.23 19.35
N LEU A 203 13.33 -10.73 18.12
CA LEU A 203 11.99 -10.58 17.53
C LEU A 203 11.34 -11.95 17.21
N ARG A 204 12.13 -12.95 16.78
CA ARG A 204 11.64 -14.32 16.58
C ARG A 204 11.21 -14.99 17.88
N GLU A 205 11.92 -14.73 18.99
CA GLU A 205 11.54 -15.21 20.33
C GLU A 205 10.19 -14.64 20.76
N VAL A 206 9.90 -13.36 20.44
CA VAL A 206 8.58 -12.76 20.68
C VAL A 206 7.50 -13.50 19.88
N ALA A 207 7.78 -13.87 18.62
CA ALA A 207 6.85 -14.65 17.81
C ALA A 207 6.53 -16.01 18.42
N ALA A 208 7.56 -16.71 18.92
CA ALA A 208 7.41 -18.04 19.53
C ALA A 208 6.69 -18.02 20.89
N SER A 209 6.72 -16.89 21.60
CA SER A 209 6.10 -16.73 22.94
C SER A 209 4.64 -16.32 22.85
N GLY A 210 4.15 -15.93 21.68
CA GLY A 210 2.77 -15.42 21.46
C GLY A 210 1.79 -16.49 20.95
N GLU A 211 2.25 -17.73 20.75
CA GLU A 211 1.42 -18.93 20.51
C GLU A 211 1.05 -19.60 21.85
#